data_046fc9b32dd0c11e91b4daed561cd476
#
_entry.id   046fc9b32dd0c11e91b4daed561cd476
#
_cell.length_a   1.000
_cell.length_b   1.000
_cell.length_c   1.000
_cell.angle_alpha   90.00
_cell.angle_beta   90.00
_cell.angle_gamma   90.00
#
_symmetry.space_group_name_H-M   'P 1'
#
loop_
_entity.id
_entity.type
_entity.pdbx_description
1 polymer ?
#
loop_
_entity_poly.entity_id
_entity_poly.type
_entity_poly.pdbx_seq_one_letter_code
_entity_poly.pdbx_strand_id
1 'polypeptide(L)'
;MQQNKPQQQNMLDHFRRRMGFTPAHVAHLLGHQDASALSDYERGGHAPSLANALRLGIILRVPVEFLFPALYDGLRNGIRAEEERLAAPQQPTLF
;
A
#
# COMPACT_ATOMS: atom_id res chain seq x y z
N MET A 1 3.02 -23.24 -7.54
CA MET A 1 2.76 -22.79 -7.53
C MET A 1 2.68 -21.90 -7.22
N GLN A 2 2.58 -21.34 -7.24
CA GLN A 2 2.34 -20.52 -7.16
C GLN A 2 2.16 -19.65 -7.00
N GLN A 3 2.04 -19.19 -6.99
CA GLN A 3 1.84 -18.33 -6.99
C GLN A 3 1.66 -17.40 -6.75
N ASN A 4 1.55 -17.10 -6.55
CA ASN A 4 1.42 -16.16 -6.41
C ASN A 4 1.53 -15.12 -6.53
N LYS A 5 0.66 -14.79 -6.49
CA LYS A 5 0.69 -13.75 -7.01
C LYS A 5 0.91 -12.62 -6.26
N PRO A 6 1.67 -11.84 -6.44
CA PRO A 6 2.06 -10.88 -5.52
C PRO A 6 1.64 -9.50 -5.83
N GLN A 7 0.62 -9.32 -6.51
CA GLN A 7 0.24 -8.02 -6.93
C GLN A 7 -0.09 -7.14 -5.75
N GLN A 8 -0.32 -7.69 -4.59
CA GLN A 8 -0.62 -6.90 -3.42
C GLN A 8 0.51 -6.90 -2.42
N GLN A 9 1.71 -7.27 -2.87
CA GLN A 9 2.81 -7.25 -1.95
C GLN A 9 2.98 -5.90 -1.30
N ASN A 10 3.32 -5.89 -0.04
CA ASN A 10 3.47 -4.65 0.70
C ASN A 10 4.53 -4.82 1.78
N MET A 11 4.77 -3.75 2.53
CA MET A 11 5.82 -3.72 3.53
C MET A 11 5.27 -3.74 4.95
N LEU A 12 4.00 -4.12 5.11
CA LEU A 12 3.39 -4.11 6.44
C LEU A 12 4.12 -5.02 7.40
N ASP A 13 4.40 -6.24 6.97
CA ASP A 13 5.10 -7.20 7.82
C ASP A 13 6.48 -6.69 8.19
N HIS A 14 7.18 -6.13 7.23
CA HIS A 14 8.52 -5.60 7.45
C HIS A 14 8.51 -4.50 8.51
N PHE A 15 7.66 -3.50 8.35
CA PHE A 15 7.64 -2.38 9.29
C PHE A 15 7.07 -2.77 10.63
N ARG A 16 6.11 -3.70 10.66
CA ARG A 16 5.59 -4.20 11.93
C ARG A 16 6.70 -4.88 12.73
N ARG A 17 7.46 -5.74 12.07
CA ARG A 17 8.54 -6.44 12.74
C ARG A 17 9.63 -5.49 13.20
N ARG A 18 9.90 -4.49 12.39
CA ARG A 18 10.88 -3.49 12.72
C ARG A 18 10.50 -2.71 13.97
N MET A 19 9.22 -2.49 14.19
CA MET A 19 8.74 -1.83 15.40
C MET A 19 8.68 -2.78 16.59
N GLY A 20 8.86 -4.09 16.37
CA GLY A 20 8.75 -5.06 17.42
C GLY A 20 7.31 -5.38 17.81
N PHE A 21 6.35 -5.09 16.95
CA PHE A 21 4.94 -5.30 17.25
C PHE A 21 4.49 -6.66 16.79
N THR A 22 3.67 -7.33 17.62
CA THR A 22 3.02 -8.56 17.19
C THR A 22 1.81 -8.21 16.32
N PRO A 23 1.33 -9.16 15.52
CA PRO A 23 0.10 -8.91 14.76
C PRO A 23 -1.08 -8.55 15.66
N ALA A 24 -1.19 -9.19 16.81
CA ALA A 24 -2.29 -8.89 17.74
C ALA A 24 -2.20 -7.47 18.26
N HIS A 25 -0.99 -6.99 18.51
CA HIS A 25 -0.80 -5.62 18.98
C HIS A 25 -1.30 -4.61 17.95
N VAL A 26 -0.89 -4.80 16.70
CA VAL A 26 -1.32 -3.87 15.63
C VAL A 26 -2.81 -3.99 15.39
N ALA A 27 -3.35 -5.22 15.39
CA ALA A 27 -4.78 -5.40 15.21
C ALA A 27 -5.58 -4.67 16.30
N HIS A 28 -5.09 -4.74 17.52
CA HIS A 28 -5.74 -4.04 18.63
C HIS A 28 -5.74 -2.52 18.40
N LEU A 29 -4.60 -1.98 17.96
CA LEU A 29 -4.53 -0.54 17.67
C LEU A 29 -5.40 -0.13 16.49
N LEU A 30 -5.69 -1.06 15.58
CA LEU A 30 -6.63 -0.80 14.50
C LEU A 30 -8.08 -0.87 14.95
N GLY A 31 -8.33 -1.34 16.17
CA GLY A 31 -9.68 -1.50 16.65
C GLY A 31 -10.32 -2.82 16.26
N HIS A 32 -9.52 -3.79 15.88
CA HIS A 32 -10.03 -5.10 15.47
C HIS A 32 -9.97 -6.06 16.64
N GLN A 33 -10.86 -7.06 16.61
CA GLN A 33 -10.90 -8.04 17.69
C GLN A 33 -9.78 -9.05 17.60
N ASP A 34 -9.29 -9.33 16.40
CA ASP A 34 -8.21 -10.29 16.24
C ASP A 34 -7.37 -9.87 15.05
N ALA A 35 -6.36 -10.67 14.74
CA ALA A 35 -5.39 -10.32 13.72
C ALA A 35 -5.75 -10.81 12.32
N SER A 36 -6.96 -11.33 12.12
CA SER A 36 -7.33 -11.90 10.81
C SER A 36 -7.22 -10.90 9.68
N ALA A 37 -7.80 -9.71 9.87
CA ALA A 37 -7.78 -8.70 8.82
C ALA A 37 -6.36 -8.23 8.55
N LEU A 38 -5.57 -8.04 9.60
CA LEU A 38 -4.19 -7.63 9.42
C LEU A 38 -3.39 -8.68 8.66
N SER A 39 -3.57 -9.95 9.01
CA SER A 39 -2.90 -11.04 8.29
C SER A 39 -3.26 -11.02 6.83
N ASP A 40 -4.52 -10.75 6.53
CA ASP A 40 -4.98 -10.68 5.17
C ASP A 40 -4.35 -9.49 4.44
N TYR A 41 -4.26 -8.35 5.11
CA TYR A 41 -3.57 -7.19 4.52
C TYR A 41 -2.10 -7.53 4.24
N GLU A 42 -1.42 -8.18 5.18
CA GLU A 42 0.00 -8.48 5.03
C GLU A 42 0.26 -9.45 3.90
N ARG A 43 -0.67 -10.39 3.68
CA ARG A 43 -0.54 -11.33 2.59
C ARG A 43 -0.92 -10.71 1.24
N GLY A 44 -1.53 -9.54 1.25
CA GLY A 44 -2.02 -8.92 0.04
C GLY A 44 -3.35 -9.47 -0.43
N GLY A 45 -4.07 -10.18 0.45
CA GLY A 45 -5.37 -10.72 0.11
C GLY A 45 -6.45 -9.67 0.01
N HIS A 46 -6.30 -8.61 0.80
CA HIS A 46 -7.22 -7.48 0.80
C HIS A 46 -6.45 -6.21 0.99
N ALA A 47 -6.87 -5.16 0.36
CA ALA A 47 -6.34 -3.83 0.65
C ALA A 47 -7.13 -3.25 1.81
N PRO A 48 -6.48 -2.58 2.75
CA PRO A 48 -7.22 -1.91 3.82
C PRO A 48 -8.03 -0.74 3.27
N SER A 49 -9.06 -0.35 4.01
CA SER A 49 -9.76 0.88 3.70
C SER A 49 -8.80 2.06 3.83
N LEU A 50 -9.17 3.20 3.29
CA LEU A 50 -8.34 4.39 3.44
C LEU A 50 -8.09 4.69 4.90
N ALA A 51 -9.12 4.63 5.73
CA ALA A 51 -8.95 4.92 7.16
C ALA A 51 -7.97 3.94 7.80
N ASN A 52 -8.08 2.64 7.48
CA ASN A 52 -7.18 1.67 8.07
C ASN A 52 -5.76 1.81 7.51
N ALA A 53 -5.63 2.18 6.25
CA ALA A 53 -4.31 2.43 5.69
C ALA A 53 -3.62 3.59 6.40
N LEU A 54 -4.36 4.65 6.67
CA LEU A 54 -3.81 5.80 7.39
C LEU A 54 -3.47 5.44 8.83
N ARG A 55 -4.34 4.64 9.48
CA ARG A 55 -4.04 4.16 10.82
C ARG A 55 -2.76 3.34 10.85
N LEU A 56 -2.58 2.48 9.86
CA LEU A 56 -1.35 1.68 9.78
C LEU A 56 -0.12 2.56 9.64
N GLY A 57 -0.20 3.60 8.84
CA GLY A 57 0.91 4.55 8.73
C GLY A 57 1.23 5.21 10.06
N ILE A 58 0.20 5.58 10.81
CA ILE A 58 0.38 6.20 12.11
C ILE A 58 1.00 5.18 13.09
N ILE A 59 0.46 3.97 13.13
CA ILE A 59 0.92 2.93 14.04
C ILE A 59 2.37 2.58 13.76
N LEU A 60 2.71 2.42 12.48
CA LEU A 60 4.04 1.97 12.08
C LEU A 60 5.01 3.11 11.86
N ARG A 61 4.54 4.33 11.96
CA ARG A 61 5.35 5.56 11.88
C ARG A 61 6.08 5.72 10.56
N VAL A 62 5.38 5.39 9.48
CA VAL A 62 5.91 5.61 8.14
C VAL A 62 4.78 6.16 7.26
N PRO A 63 5.12 6.93 6.24
CA PRO A 63 4.11 7.37 5.27
C PRO A 63 3.44 6.16 4.63
N VAL A 64 2.15 6.28 4.37
CA VAL A 64 1.37 5.14 3.91
C VAL A 64 1.88 4.59 2.57
N GLU A 65 2.40 5.44 1.72
CA GLU A 65 2.90 4.98 0.43
C GLU A 65 4.12 4.08 0.57
N PHE A 66 4.83 4.16 1.70
CA PHE A 66 5.95 3.26 1.94
C PHE A 66 5.46 1.88 2.36
N LEU A 67 4.22 1.80 2.86
CA LEU A 67 3.65 0.53 3.26
C LEU A 67 3.16 -0.26 2.05
N PHE A 68 2.78 0.43 0.98
CA PHE A 68 2.21 -0.20 -0.20
C PHE A 68 2.93 0.29 -1.46
N PRO A 69 4.23 0.07 -1.56
CA PRO A 69 5.00 0.66 -2.65
C PRO A 69 4.60 0.17 -4.03
N ALA A 70 4.27 -1.10 -4.17
CA ALA A 70 3.88 -1.61 -5.48
C ALA A 70 2.58 -0.97 -5.96
N LEU A 71 1.62 -0.83 -5.06
CA LEU A 71 0.37 -0.17 -5.39
C LEU A 71 0.60 1.31 -5.70
N TYR A 72 1.36 1.98 -4.85
CA TYR A 72 1.63 3.39 -5.05
C TYR A 72 2.33 3.62 -6.39
N ASP A 73 3.36 2.82 -6.68
CA ASP A 73 4.12 2.98 -7.92
C ASP A 73 3.24 2.72 -9.14
N GLY A 74 2.38 1.71 -9.06
CA GLY A 74 1.48 1.43 -10.17
C GLY A 74 0.53 2.58 -10.44
N LEU A 75 -0.05 3.14 -9.38
CA LEU A 75 -0.96 4.26 -9.52
C LEU A 75 -0.23 5.49 -10.05
N ARG A 76 0.95 5.78 -9.49
CA ARG A 76 1.73 6.93 -9.93
C ARG A 76 2.11 6.79 -11.40
N ASN A 77 2.59 5.62 -11.79
CA ASN A 77 3.03 5.42 -13.17
C ASN A 77 1.87 5.56 -14.13
N GLY A 78 0.71 5.05 -13.76
CA GLY A 78 -0.47 5.20 -14.60
C GLY A 78 -0.87 6.64 -14.78
N ILE A 79 -0.86 7.42 -13.69
CA ILE A 79 -1.22 8.83 -13.77
C ILE A 79 -0.21 9.60 -14.59
N ARG A 80 1.08 9.36 -14.36
CA ARG A 80 2.12 10.07 -15.12
C ARG A 80 2.06 9.76 -16.61
N ALA A 81 1.78 8.49 -16.96
CA ALA A 81 1.64 8.11 -18.34
C ALA A 81 0.45 8.85 -18.99
N GLU A 82 -0.64 8.98 -18.25
CA GLU A 82 -1.81 9.67 -18.78
C GLU A 82 -1.52 11.17 -18.92
N GLU A 83 -0.80 11.74 -17.96
CA GLU A 83 -0.42 13.15 -18.07
C GLU A 83 0.42 13.39 -19.30
N GLU A 84 1.34 12.49 -19.60
CA GLU A 84 2.16 12.61 -20.80
C GLU A 84 1.31 12.49 -22.05
N ARG A 85 0.36 11.54 -22.04
CA ARG A 85 -0.50 11.34 -23.17
C ARG A 85 -1.34 12.59 -23.45
N LEU A 86 -1.83 13.22 -22.39
CA LEU A 86 -2.66 14.40 -22.55
C LEU A 86 -1.85 15.62 -23.00
N ALA A 87 -0.59 15.68 -22.60
CA ALA A 87 0.24 16.80 -22.96
C ALA A 87 0.82 16.69 -24.37
N ALA A 88 1.19 15.48 -24.75
CA ALA A 88 1.93 15.27 -25.98
C ALA A 88 1.22 15.78 -27.22
N PRO A 89 -0.06 15.53 -27.38
CA PRO A 89 -0.68 15.94 -28.65
C PRO A 89 -0.73 17.42 -28.81
N GLN A 90 -0.64 18.18 -27.77
CA GLN A 90 -0.71 19.56 -27.96
C GLN A 90 0.57 20.14 -28.29
N GLN A 91 1.61 19.43 -28.34
CA GLN A 91 2.81 19.92 -28.59
C GLN A 91 3.12 20.16 -29.84
N PRO A 92 2.58 20.05 -30.62
CA PRO A 92 2.97 20.23 -31.95
C PRO A 92 3.56 21.52 -32.17
N THR A 93 3.62 21.84 -32.12
CA THR A 93 3.89 22.72 -32.44
C THR A 93 4.68 23.38 -32.29
N LEU A 94 4.90 23.52 -32.29
CA LEU A 94 5.40 24.07 -32.11
C LEU A 94 6.07 24.48 -32.30
N PHE A 95 6.27 24.77 -32.43
CA PHE A 95 6.75 25.26 -32.45
C PHE A 95 7.32 25.14 -32.61
#